data_7ddda2d6b7c09c267d36a7adb5166da3
#
_entry.id   7ddda2d6b7c09c267d36a7adb5166da3
#
_cell.length_a   1.000
_cell.length_b   1.000
_cell.length_c   1.000
_cell.angle_alpha   90.00
_cell.angle_beta   90.00
_cell.angle_gamma   90.00
#
_symmetry.space_group_name_H-M   'P 1'
#
loop_
_entity.id
_entity.type
_entity.pdbx_description
1 polymer ?
#
loop_
_entity_poly.entity_id
_entity_poly.type
_entity_poly.pdbx_seq_one_letter_code
_entity_poly.pdbx_strand_id
1 'polypeptide(L)'
;MILSKRLWVILFLTIGLMTGLVTQARDLPTVQEGDIIFHTSRSVQSLAIQQATGSRYSHMGIILLRDGKPYVFEAAATVKYTPLASWIDRGEKKQFVVKRLKNAERIMTPSAQLKIRQQAKNFADKPYDIRFSWSDERLYCSELVWKMYDRALGIKIGELQKVREFNLNAPAVKQKLGERYGTLIPWDASVISPKAMFESPLLVTVIAN
;
A
#
# COMPACT_ATOMS: atom_id res chain seq x y z
N MET A 1 -42.40 5.78 -79.05
CA MET A 1 -40.97 5.62 -78.92
C MET A 1 -40.61 6.15 -77.53
N ILE A 2 -40.58 5.25 -76.55
CA ILE A 2 -40.44 5.61 -75.11
C ILE A 2 -39.09 5.11 -74.61
N LEU A 3 -38.20 6.06 -74.34
CA LEU A 3 -36.91 5.75 -73.77
C LEU A 3 -37.03 5.55 -72.23
N SER A 4 -36.72 4.35 -71.73
CA SER A 4 -36.65 4.05 -70.31
C SER A 4 -35.25 4.41 -69.78
N LYS A 5 -35.19 5.35 -68.86
CA LYS A 5 -34.00 5.68 -68.10
C LYS A 5 -33.83 4.68 -66.95
N ARG A 6 -32.84 3.82 -66.98
CA ARG A 6 -32.43 2.97 -65.87
C ARG A 6 -31.60 3.77 -64.88
N LEU A 7 -32.14 3.96 -63.68
CA LEU A 7 -31.46 4.58 -62.55
C LEU A 7 -30.62 3.53 -61.82
N TRP A 8 -29.28 3.68 -61.84
CA TRP A 8 -28.39 2.85 -61.06
C TRP A 8 -28.23 3.47 -59.66
N VAL A 9 -28.72 2.78 -58.64
CA VAL A 9 -28.50 3.13 -57.23
C VAL A 9 -27.21 2.46 -56.80
N ILE A 10 -26.15 3.26 -56.59
CA ILE A 10 -24.89 2.79 -56.03
C ILE A 10 -25.02 2.82 -54.52
N LEU A 11 -25.13 1.63 -53.92
CA LEU A 11 -25.16 1.44 -52.47
C LEU A 11 -23.68 1.47 -51.95
N PHE A 12 -23.28 2.60 -51.34
CA PHE A 12 -22.03 2.67 -50.63
C PHE A 12 -22.15 1.94 -49.31
N LEU A 13 -21.53 0.74 -49.23
CA LEU A 13 -21.36 -0.01 -47.97
C LEU A 13 -20.18 0.64 -47.18
N THR A 14 -20.50 1.50 -46.21
CA THR A 14 -19.48 2.02 -45.27
C THR A 14 -19.16 0.94 -44.24
N ILE A 15 -18.06 0.21 -44.45
CA ILE A 15 -17.50 -0.67 -43.45
C ILE A 15 -16.89 0.21 -42.33
N GLY A 16 -17.64 0.43 -41.27
CA GLY A 16 -17.14 1.07 -40.06
C GLY A 16 -16.08 0.20 -39.41
N LEU A 17 -14.80 0.59 -39.48
CA LEU A 17 -13.72 -0.03 -38.77
C LEU A 17 -13.89 0.30 -37.28
N MET A 18 -14.54 -0.60 -36.52
CA MET A 18 -14.51 -0.54 -35.06
C MET A 18 -13.09 -0.88 -34.59
N THR A 19 -12.24 0.12 -34.43
CA THR A 19 -10.98 -0.05 -33.67
C THR A 19 -11.34 -0.24 -32.21
N GLY A 20 -11.51 -1.52 -31.82
CA GLY A 20 -11.63 -1.90 -30.41
C GLY A 20 -10.38 -1.43 -29.70
N LEU A 21 -10.50 -0.47 -28.76
CA LEU A 21 -9.47 -0.16 -27.79
C LEU A 21 -9.23 -1.44 -26.98
N VAL A 22 -8.24 -2.23 -27.38
CA VAL A 22 -7.69 -3.30 -26.55
C VAL A 22 -7.04 -2.62 -25.36
N THR A 23 -7.80 -2.49 -24.27
CA THR A 23 -7.24 -2.09 -22.98
C THR A 23 -6.29 -3.20 -22.59
N GLN A 24 -5.00 -2.98 -22.79
CA GLN A 24 -3.96 -3.92 -22.39
C GLN A 24 -4.07 -4.11 -20.88
N ALA A 25 -4.61 -5.24 -20.44
CA ALA A 25 -4.66 -5.60 -19.03
C ALA A 25 -3.21 -5.59 -18.53
N ARG A 26 -2.92 -4.71 -17.57
CA ARG A 26 -1.60 -4.66 -16.97
C ARG A 26 -1.42 -5.95 -16.18
N ASP A 27 -0.40 -6.75 -16.52
CA ASP A 27 -0.04 -7.93 -15.75
C ASP A 27 0.33 -7.47 -14.32
N LEU A 28 -0.53 -7.83 -13.37
CA LEU A 28 -0.26 -7.56 -11.96
C LEU A 28 0.73 -8.59 -11.43
N PRO A 29 1.63 -8.19 -10.52
CA PRO A 29 2.56 -9.13 -9.91
C PRO A 29 1.81 -10.24 -9.16
N THR A 30 2.33 -11.46 -9.21
CA THR A 30 1.78 -12.59 -8.45
C THR A 30 2.08 -12.41 -6.97
N VAL A 31 1.09 -11.93 -6.23
CA VAL A 31 1.14 -11.71 -4.79
C VAL A 31 0.26 -12.71 -4.06
N GLN A 32 0.53 -12.91 -2.76
CA GLN A 32 -0.24 -13.78 -1.88
C GLN A 32 -0.85 -12.98 -0.74
N GLU A 33 -1.92 -13.52 -0.16
CA GLU A 33 -2.52 -12.96 1.04
C GLU A 33 -1.52 -12.94 2.19
N GLY A 34 -1.39 -11.79 2.86
CA GLY A 34 -0.41 -11.55 3.89
C GLY A 34 0.93 -11.01 3.39
N ASP A 35 1.18 -10.91 2.08
CA ASP A 35 2.36 -10.20 1.59
C ASP A 35 2.33 -8.74 2.04
N ILE A 36 3.50 -8.18 2.29
CA ILE A 36 3.66 -6.78 2.67
C ILE A 36 4.31 -6.03 1.51
N ILE A 37 3.67 -4.96 1.08
CA ILE A 37 4.14 -4.16 -0.05
C ILE A 37 4.62 -2.79 0.42
N PHE A 38 5.73 -2.32 -0.16
CA PHE A 38 6.42 -1.08 0.19
C PHE A 38 6.66 -0.23 -1.05
N HIS A 39 6.54 1.10 -0.91
CA HIS A 39 6.98 2.05 -1.92
C HIS A 39 7.45 3.39 -1.30
N THR A 40 8.08 4.22 -2.12
CA THR A 40 8.25 5.63 -1.84
C THR A 40 6.93 6.35 -2.16
N SER A 41 6.28 6.91 -1.15
CA SER A 41 5.05 7.67 -1.33
C SER A 41 5.34 9.05 -1.93
N ARG A 42 4.38 9.60 -2.69
CA ARG A 42 4.39 11.00 -3.15
C ARG A 42 3.68 11.95 -2.18
N SER A 43 3.37 11.50 -0.97
CA SER A 43 2.72 12.33 0.05
C SER A 43 3.65 13.41 0.60
N VAL A 44 3.06 14.49 1.13
CA VAL A 44 3.81 15.60 1.72
C VAL A 44 4.66 15.23 2.93
N GLN A 45 4.40 14.10 3.58
CA GLN A 45 5.19 13.59 4.71
C GLN A 45 6.29 12.60 4.29
N SER A 46 6.29 12.15 3.03
CA SER A 46 7.19 11.09 2.56
C SER A 46 8.66 11.43 2.79
N LEU A 47 9.08 12.64 2.44
CA LEU A 47 10.46 13.09 2.61
C LEU A 47 10.88 13.07 4.09
N ALA A 48 10.00 13.51 5.00
CA ALA A 48 10.30 13.47 6.43
C ALA A 48 10.48 12.03 6.93
N ILE A 49 9.63 11.08 6.50
CA ILE A 49 9.77 9.67 6.86
C ILE A 49 11.09 9.10 6.32
N GLN A 50 11.44 9.38 5.05
CA GLN A 50 12.69 8.93 4.45
C GLN A 50 13.90 9.45 5.22
N GLN A 51 13.92 10.75 5.54
CA GLN A 51 15.03 11.38 6.26
C GLN A 51 15.12 10.91 7.71
N ALA A 52 13.99 10.74 8.40
CA ALA A 52 13.98 10.25 9.77
C ALA A 52 14.50 8.81 9.87
N THR A 53 14.17 7.96 8.90
CA THR A 53 14.48 6.53 8.94
C THR A 53 15.75 6.16 8.17
N GLY A 54 16.27 7.04 7.30
CA GLY A 54 17.36 6.71 6.38
C GLY A 54 16.97 5.64 5.35
N SER A 55 15.70 5.60 4.93
CA SER A 55 15.18 4.63 3.96
C SER A 55 14.33 5.29 2.90
N ARG A 56 14.37 4.78 1.67
CA ARG A 56 13.47 5.25 0.61
C ARG A 56 12.00 4.86 0.84
N TYR A 57 11.74 3.82 1.61
CA TYR A 57 10.39 3.32 1.83
C TYR A 57 9.67 4.16 2.88
N SER A 58 8.68 4.92 2.44
CA SER A 58 7.92 5.85 3.28
C SER A 58 6.46 5.46 3.45
N HIS A 59 6.00 4.41 2.74
CA HIS A 59 4.65 3.89 2.85
C HIS A 59 4.59 2.40 2.58
N MET A 60 3.61 1.73 3.17
CA MET A 60 3.41 0.30 3.06
C MET A 60 1.97 -0.11 3.37
N GLY A 61 1.64 -1.35 3.05
CA GLY A 61 0.39 -1.99 3.40
C GLY A 61 0.50 -3.51 3.33
N ILE A 62 -0.56 -4.21 3.67
CA ILE A 62 -0.66 -5.67 3.59
C ILE A 62 -1.57 -6.06 2.42
N ILE A 63 -1.18 -7.09 1.66
CA ILE A 63 -1.99 -7.64 0.58
C ILE A 63 -3.09 -8.52 1.17
N LEU A 64 -4.33 -8.23 0.82
CA LEU A 64 -5.50 -9.05 1.12
C LEU A 64 -6.28 -9.33 -0.16
N LEU A 65 -6.80 -10.54 -0.28
CA LEU A 65 -7.61 -10.93 -1.43
C LEU A 65 -9.10 -10.68 -1.15
N ARG A 66 -9.80 -10.04 -2.10
CA ARG A 66 -11.26 -9.87 -2.10
C ARG A 66 -11.78 -10.41 -3.43
N ASP A 67 -12.63 -11.42 -3.37
CA ASP A 67 -13.16 -12.10 -4.56
C ASP A 67 -12.04 -12.53 -5.54
N GLY A 68 -10.95 -13.08 -5.00
CA GLY A 68 -9.77 -13.51 -5.76
C GLY A 68 -8.89 -12.38 -6.29
N LYS A 69 -9.24 -11.11 -6.10
CA LYS A 69 -8.49 -9.94 -6.58
C LYS A 69 -7.61 -9.35 -5.47
N PRO A 70 -6.36 -8.95 -5.78
CA PRO A 70 -5.46 -8.39 -4.78
C PRO A 70 -5.76 -6.91 -4.50
N TYR A 71 -5.87 -6.59 -3.22
CA TYR A 71 -5.95 -5.24 -2.67
C TYR A 71 -4.83 -5.01 -1.66
N VAL A 72 -4.38 -3.78 -1.55
CA VAL A 72 -3.54 -3.35 -0.43
C VAL A 72 -4.46 -2.78 0.65
N PHE A 73 -4.45 -3.40 1.82
CA PHE A 73 -5.06 -2.84 3.01
C PHE A 73 -4.05 -1.93 3.69
N GLU A 74 -4.37 -0.65 3.78
CA GLU A 74 -3.44 0.40 4.15
C GLU A 74 -4.08 1.49 5.00
N ALA A 75 -3.27 2.16 5.83
CA ALA A 75 -3.64 3.42 6.44
C ALA A 75 -3.17 4.58 5.53
N ALA A 76 -4.14 5.24 4.89
CA ALA A 76 -3.97 6.46 4.09
C ALA A 76 -4.69 7.63 4.80
N ALA A 77 -5.63 8.35 4.20
CA ALA A 77 -6.48 9.29 4.95
C ALA A 77 -7.33 8.54 6.00
N THR A 78 -7.81 7.36 5.61
CA THR A 78 -8.41 6.35 6.48
C THR A 78 -7.79 5.00 6.19
N VAL A 79 -8.02 4.03 7.08
CA VAL A 79 -7.68 2.62 6.85
C VAL A 79 -8.65 2.03 5.84
N LYS A 80 -8.15 1.52 4.72
CA LYS A 80 -9.00 1.07 3.61
C LYS A 80 -8.34 0.04 2.71
N TYR A 81 -9.17 -0.58 1.88
CA TYR A 81 -8.72 -1.40 0.76
C TYR A 81 -8.49 -0.52 -0.48
N THR A 82 -7.31 -0.63 -1.07
CA THR A 82 -6.95 0.02 -2.35
C THR A 82 -6.61 -1.07 -3.36
N PRO A 83 -7.20 -1.09 -4.57
CA PRO A 83 -6.81 -2.04 -5.61
C PRO A 83 -5.31 -2.00 -5.86
N LEU A 84 -4.65 -3.17 -5.97
CA LEU A 84 -3.18 -3.27 -6.09
C LEU A 84 -2.62 -2.37 -7.20
N ALA A 85 -3.23 -2.37 -8.40
CA ALA A 85 -2.79 -1.51 -9.51
C ALA A 85 -2.81 -0.02 -9.14
N SER A 86 -3.91 0.44 -8.54
CA SER A 86 -4.06 1.84 -8.10
C SER A 86 -3.06 2.21 -7.02
N TRP A 87 -2.73 1.27 -6.14
CA TRP A 87 -1.73 1.49 -5.10
C TRP A 87 -0.32 1.64 -5.69
N ILE A 88 0.06 0.77 -6.63
CA ILE A 88 1.33 0.84 -7.37
C ILE A 88 1.45 2.16 -8.13
N ASP A 89 0.38 2.59 -8.81
CA ASP A 89 0.36 3.83 -9.60
C ASP A 89 0.61 5.11 -8.76
N ARG A 90 0.32 5.07 -7.45
CA ARG A 90 0.57 6.19 -6.53
C ARG A 90 2.03 6.27 -6.05
N GLY A 91 2.78 5.19 -6.16
CA GLY A 91 4.20 5.16 -5.78
C GLY A 91 5.06 6.03 -6.71
N GLU A 92 6.20 6.49 -6.20
CA GLU A 92 7.20 7.19 -7.01
C GLU A 92 7.69 6.26 -8.12
N LYS A 93 7.63 6.74 -9.38
CA LYS A 93 8.03 5.97 -10.58
C LYS A 93 7.32 4.59 -10.67
N LYS A 94 6.23 4.38 -9.92
CA LYS A 94 5.51 3.10 -9.80
C LYS A 94 6.38 1.95 -9.27
N GLN A 95 7.49 2.28 -8.63
CA GLN A 95 8.40 1.30 -8.03
C GLN A 95 7.85 0.80 -6.71
N PHE A 96 7.96 -0.50 -6.49
CA PHE A 96 7.54 -1.16 -5.27
C PHE A 96 8.38 -2.40 -4.98
N VAL A 97 8.31 -2.86 -3.74
CA VAL A 97 8.87 -4.14 -3.31
C VAL A 97 7.82 -4.89 -2.51
N VAL A 98 7.70 -6.18 -2.78
CA VAL A 98 6.85 -7.09 -1.99
C VAL A 98 7.74 -8.00 -1.17
N LYS A 99 7.44 -8.07 0.11
CA LYS A 99 8.09 -8.99 1.04
C LYS A 99 7.07 -9.93 1.64
N ARG A 100 7.51 -11.15 1.94
CA ARG A 100 6.70 -12.24 2.46
C ARG A 100 7.32 -12.81 3.72
N LEU A 101 6.52 -13.28 4.66
CA LEU A 101 7.02 -14.05 5.79
C LEU A 101 7.85 -15.25 5.32
N LYS A 102 9.00 -15.47 5.97
CA LYS A 102 9.69 -16.76 5.84
C LYS A 102 8.75 -17.88 6.28
N ASN A 103 8.76 -19.00 5.54
CA ASN A 103 7.85 -20.14 5.77
C ASN A 103 6.36 -19.76 5.72
N ALA A 104 5.98 -18.79 4.87
CA ALA A 104 4.59 -18.35 4.73
C ALA A 104 3.64 -19.52 4.40
N GLU A 105 4.10 -20.51 3.65
CA GLU A 105 3.33 -21.70 3.30
C GLU A 105 2.85 -22.51 4.53
N ARG A 106 3.60 -22.46 5.64
CA ARG A 106 3.24 -23.09 6.91
C ARG A 106 2.48 -22.16 7.86
N ILE A 107 2.80 -20.87 7.82
CA ILE A 107 2.24 -19.86 8.74
C ILE A 107 0.89 -19.35 8.24
N MET A 108 0.77 -19.03 6.96
CA MET A 108 -0.42 -18.40 6.36
C MET A 108 -1.49 -19.42 5.99
N THR A 109 -1.83 -20.30 6.92
CA THR A 109 -2.93 -21.27 6.78
C THR A 109 -4.27 -20.56 6.56
N PRO A 110 -5.32 -21.23 6.05
CA PRO A 110 -6.66 -20.65 5.92
C PRO A 110 -7.17 -20.00 7.23
N SER A 111 -6.88 -20.62 8.38
CA SER A 111 -7.23 -20.08 9.71
C SER A 111 -6.46 -18.78 10.02
N ALA A 112 -5.15 -18.73 9.70
CA ALA A 112 -4.33 -17.53 9.88
C ALA A 112 -4.83 -16.37 9.00
N GLN A 113 -5.17 -16.66 7.75
CA GLN A 113 -5.74 -15.67 6.82
C GLN A 113 -7.09 -15.12 7.36
N LEU A 114 -7.96 -15.97 7.89
CA LEU A 114 -9.21 -15.52 8.52
C LEU A 114 -8.96 -14.59 9.70
N LYS A 115 -7.98 -14.88 10.56
CA LYS A 115 -7.60 -14.00 11.68
C LYS A 115 -7.07 -12.64 11.20
N ILE A 116 -6.23 -12.63 10.17
CA ILE A 116 -5.74 -11.38 9.54
C ILE A 116 -6.91 -10.57 8.97
N ARG A 117 -7.84 -11.20 8.26
CA ARG A 117 -9.05 -10.52 7.73
C ARG A 117 -9.96 -9.99 8.84
N GLN A 118 -10.02 -10.68 9.98
CA GLN A 118 -10.76 -10.18 11.14
C GLN A 118 -10.12 -8.91 11.71
N GLN A 119 -8.77 -8.84 11.77
CA GLN A 119 -8.09 -7.60 12.16
C GLN A 119 -8.35 -6.48 11.16
N ALA A 120 -8.38 -6.79 9.86
CA ALA A 120 -8.72 -5.80 8.85
C ALA A 120 -10.13 -5.22 9.06
N LYS A 121 -11.13 -6.04 9.42
CA LYS A 121 -12.47 -5.55 9.78
C LYS A 121 -12.46 -4.64 11.01
N ASN A 122 -11.67 -4.98 12.04
CA ASN A 122 -11.57 -4.20 13.27
C ASN A 122 -10.93 -2.83 13.05
N PHE A 123 -10.06 -2.71 12.06
CA PHE A 123 -9.30 -1.49 11.77
C PHE A 123 -9.84 -0.68 10.59
N ALA A 124 -10.76 -1.23 9.79
CA ALA A 124 -11.34 -0.52 8.65
C ALA A 124 -11.93 0.84 9.05
N ASP A 125 -11.83 1.81 8.14
CA ASP A 125 -12.38 3.15 8.24
C ASP A 125 -11.80 4.05 9.34
N LYS A 126 -10.88 3.54 10.17
CA LYS A 126 -10.20 4.35 11.18
C LYS A 126 -9.35 5.45 10.52
N PRO A 127 -9.33 6.66 11.09
CA PRO A 127 -8.58 7.77 10.54
C PRO A 127 -7.07 7.54 10.65
N TYR A 128 -6.31 8.22 9.79
CA TYR A 128 -4.85 8.19 9.84
C TYR A 128 -4.31 8.87 11.10
N ASP A 129 -3.33 8.24 11.75
CA ASP A 129 -2.64 8.82 12.89
C ASP A 129 -1.45 9.67 12.42
N ILE A 130 -1.65 10.98 12.37
CA ILE A 130 -0.57 11.93 12.05
C ILE A 130 0.41 12.15 13.22
N ARG A 131 0.02 11.74 14.44
CA ARG A 131 0.82 11.92 15.65
C ARG A 131 1.59 10.69 16.09
N PHE A 132 1.42 9.56 15.40
CA PHE A 132 2.08 8.29 15.73
C PHE A 132 1.90 7.90 17.20
N SER A 133 0.66 8.03 17.71
CA SER A 133 0.33 7.94 19.13
C SER A 133 0.16 6.51 19.65
N TRP A 134 0.33 5.51 18.79
CA TRP A 134 0.19 4.08 19.13
C TRP A 134 -1.16 3.76 19.79
N SER A 135 -2.24 4.26 19.21
CA SER A 135 -3.60 3.99 19.66
C SER A 135 -4.33 3.04 18.72
N ASP A 136 -5.52 2.59 19.10
CA ASP A 136 -6.39 1.84 18.20
C ASP A 136 -7.44 2.70 17.50
N GLU A 137 -7.56 3.94 17.91
CA GLU A 137 -8.53 4.91 17.36
C GLU A 137 -8.06 5.47 16.02
N ARG A 138 -6.76 5.55 15.84
CA ARG A 138 -6.08 6.07 14.65
C ARG A 138 -4.89 5.18 14.35
N LEU A 139 -4.55 5.01 13.08
CA LEU A 139 -3.46 4.13 12.67
C LEU A 139 -2.61 4.77 11.58
N TYR A 140 -1.31 4.63 11.65
CA TYR A 140 -0.43 4.91 10.51
C TYR A 140 0.00 3.61 9.81
N CYS A 141 0.60 3.71 8.63
CA CYS A 141 0.74 2.58 7.70
C CYS A 141 1.49 1.37 8.30
N SER A 142 2.63 1.57 8.92
CA SER A 142 3.42 0.48 9.48
C SER A 142 2.84 -0.05 10.81
N GLU A 143 2.25 0.80 11.64
CA GLU A 143 1.53 0.39 12.84
C GLU A 143 0.36 -0.55 12.51
N LEU A 144 -0.44 -0.19 11.50
CA LEU A 144 -1.55 -1.03 11.03
C LEU A 144 -1.08 -2.45 10.73
N VAL A 145 -0.07 -2.59 9.89
CA VAL A 145 0.42 -3.91 9.45
C VAL A 145 1.07 -4.66 10.62
N TRP A 146 1.86 -3.96 11.45
CA TRP A 146 2.48 -4.55 12.63
C TRP A 146 1.42 -5.11 13.58
N LYS A 147 0.41 -4.32 13.93
CA LYS A 147 -0.70 -4.74 14.82
C LYS A 147 -1.52 -5.88 14.22
N MET A 148 -1.74 -5.89 12.90
CA MET A 148 -2.44 -6.99 12.25
C MET A 148 -1.72 -8.31 12.43
N TYR A 149 -0.40 -8.34 12.23
CA TYR A 149 0.40 -9.56 12.41
C TYR A 149 0.53 -9.97 13.86
N ASP A 150 0.80 -9.03 14.76
CA ASP A 150 0.92 -9.30 16.20
C ASP A 150 -0.40 -9.87 16.75
N ARG A 151 -1.53 -9.23 16.49
CA ARG A 151 -2.84 -9.64 17.05
C ARG A 151 -3.42 -10.90 16.42
N ALA A 152 -3.21 -11.08 15.12
CA ALA A 152 -3.74 -12.25 14.45
C ALA A 152 -2.90 -13.50 14.70
N LEU A 153 -1.58 -13.37 14.74
CA LEU A 153 -0.64 -14.49 14.67
C LEU A 153 0.43 -14.48 15.78
N GLY A 154 0.50 -13.43 16.61
CA GLY A 154 1.58 -13.26 17.60
C GLY A 154 2.94 -12.96 16.97
N ILE A 155 2.98 -12.51 15.70
CA ILE A 155 4.21 -12.27 14.95
C ILE A 155 4.51 -10.78 14.92
N LYS A 156 5.63 -10.38 15.54
CA LYS A 156 6.12 -9.00 15.58
C LYS A 156 7.12 -8.77 14.46
N ILE A 157 6.70 -8.09 13.39
CA ILE A 157 7.53 -7.83 12.21
C ILE A 157 8.26 -6.50 12.42
N GLY A 158 9.59 -6.56 12.61
CA GLY A 158 10.41 -5.40 12.91
C GLY A 158 10.36 -4.99 14.38
N GLU A 159 11.35 -4.19 14.78
CA GLU A 159 11.51 -3.73 16.15
C GLU A 159 10.90 -2.35 16.35
N LEU A 160 10.20 -2.17 17.48
CA LEU A 160 9.72 -0.86 17.90
C LEU A 160 10.91 0.02 18.31
N GLN A 161 10.85 1.28 17.90
CA GLN A 161 11.87 2.29 18.20
C GLN A 161 11.25 3.44 18.99
N LYS A 162 12.07 4.17 19.76
CA LYS A 162 11.63 5.43 20.38
C LYS A 162 11.75 6.57 19.38
N VAL A 163 10.87 7.56 19.47
CA VAL A 163 10.93 8.75 18.59
C VAL A 163 12.32 9.37 18.59
N ARG A 164 13.00 9.44 19.75
CA ARG A 164 14.37 9.99 19.89
C ARG A 164 15.45 9.24 19.09
N GLU A 165 15.21 8.00 18.67
CA GLU A 165 16.18 7.16 17.97
C GLU A 165 16.24 7.44 16.45
N PHE A 166 15.31 8.23 15.94
CA PHE A 166 15.29 8.63 14.53
C PHE A 166 16.18 9.84 14.26
N ASN A 167 16.52 10.06 12.99
CA ASN A 167 17.22 11.29 12.59
C ASN A 167 16.24 12.49 12.63
N LEU A 168 16.15 13.14 13.77
CA LEU A 168 15.23 14.26 13.98
C LEU A 168 15.83 15.62 13.56
N ASN A 169 17.11 15.66 13.15
CA ASN A 169 17.80 16.89 12.76
C ASN A 169 17.56 17.29 11.31
N ALA A 170 17.11 16.38 10.47
CA ALA A 170 16.85 16.67 9.05
C ALA A 170 15.74 17.72 8.88
N PRO A 171 15.88 18.66 7.91
CA PRO A 171 14.97 19.80 7.77
C PRO A 171 13.48 19.42 7.65
N ALA A 172 13.15 18.45 6.80
CA ALA A 172 11.76 18.02 6.63
C ALA A 172 11.19 17.35 7.90
N VAL A 173 12.05 16.68 8.69
CA VAL A 173 11.65 16.07 9.96
C VAL A 173 11.34 17.14 11.00
N LYS A 174 12.25 18.12 11.18
CA LYS A 174 12.04 19.27 12.10
C LYS A 174 10.76 20.01 11.77
N GLN A 175 10.52 20.29 10.50
CA GLN A 175 9.29 20.93 10.05
C GLN A 175 8.06 20.11 10.48
N LYS A 176 8.03 18.80 10.20
CA LYS A 176 6.88 17.94 10.52
C LYS A 176 6.69 17.76 12.03
N LEU A 177 7.74 17.69 12.81
CA LEU A 177 7.66 17.65 14.27
C LEU A 177 7.05 18.95 14.82
N GLY A 178 7.50 20.11 14.34
CA GLY A 178 6.94 21.41 14.72
C GLY A 178 5.45 21.52 14.37
N GLU A 179 5.05 21.14 13.15
CA GLU A 179 3.65 21.15 12.72
C GLU A 179 2.73 20.27 13.58
N ARG A 180 3.24 19.12 14.07
CA ARG A 180 2.43 18.10 14.78
C ARG A 180 2.40 18.26 16.28
N TYR A 181 3.53 18.65 16.87
CA TYR A 181 3.72 18.63 18.32
C TYR A 181 4.11 19.99 18.91
N GLY A 182 4.48 20.96 18.07
CA GLY A 182 5.08 22.21 18.58
C GLY A 182 6.33 21.90 19.39
N THR A 183 6.32 22.27 20.67
CA THR A 183 7.42 22.01 21.62
C THR A 183 7.28 20.70 22.40
N LEU A 184 6.10 20.04 22.32
CA LEU A 184 5.78 18.85 23.13
C LEU A 184 6.04 17.54 22.36
N ILE A 185 7.26 17.35 21.89
CA ILE A 185 7.65 16.13 21.15
C ILE A 185 7.66 14.94 22.10
N PRO A 186 6.96 13.81 21.76
CA PRO A 186 6.89 12.62 22.62
C PRO A 186 8.15 11.73 22.42
N TRP A 187 9.28 12.17 22.97
CA TRP A 187 10.60 11.53 22.75
C TRP A 187 10.63 10.04 23.05
N ASP A 188 9.88 9.60 24.05
CA ASP A 188 9.84 8.22 24.53
C ASP A 188 8.71 7.37 23.95
N ALA A 189 7.87 7.97 23.08
CA ALA A 189 6.82 7.21 22.43
C ALA A 189 7.42 6.11 21.54
N SER A 190 6.81 4.92 21.59
CA SER A 190 7.21 3.80 20.72
C SER A 190 6.53 3.92 19.37
N VAL A 191 7.30 3.72 18.31
CA VAL A 191 6.82 3.74 16.93
C VAL A 191 7.45 2.59 16.13
N ILE A 192 6.79 2.15 15.10
CA ILE A 192 7.34 1.22 14.09
C ILE A 192 7.48 1.95 12.77
N SER A 193 8.65 1.89 12.15
CA SER A 193 8.87 2.53 10.85
C SER A 193 8.70 1.53 9.70
N PRO A 194 8.36 2.00 8.48
CA PRO A 194 8.39 1.15 7.29
C PRO A 194 9.76 0.49 7.10
N LYS A 195 10.87 1.20 7.43
CA LYS A 195 12.23 0.65 7.38
C LYS A 195 12.40 -0.54 8.31
N ALA A 196 12.02 -0.42 9.59
CA ALA A 196 12.17 -1.48 10.57
C ALA A 196 11.41 -2.75 10.15
N MET A 197 10.23 -2.58 9.55
CA MET A 197 9.49 -3.72 8.99
C MET A 197 10.15 -4.28 7.73
N PHE A 198 10.64 -3.41 6.83
CA PHE A 198 11.31 -3.83 5.60
C PHE A 198 12.58 -4.64 5.87
N GLU A 199 13.37 -4.25 6.87
CA GLU A 199 14.62 -4.89 7.26
C GLU A 199 14.43 -6.08 8.21
N SER A 200 13.19 -6.39 8.60
CA SER A 200 12.92 -7.51 9.51
C SER A 200 13.47 -8.82 8.98
N PRO A 201 14.23 -9.58 9.81
CA PRO A 201 14.76 -10.87 9.43
C PRO A 201 13.68 -11.94 9.21
N LEU A 202 12.45 -11.66 9.61
CA LEU A 202 11.29 -12.54 9.38
C LEU A 202 10.78 -12.49 7.94
N LEU A 203 11.23 -11.53 7.13
CA LEU A 203 10.75 -11.31 5.77
C LEU A 203 11.79 -11.66 4.70
N VAL A 204 11.31 -12.17 3.57
CA VAL A 204 12.09 -12.31 2.33
C VAL A 204 11.48 -11.44 1.23
N THR A 205 12.31 -10.90 0.35
CA THR A 205 11.84 -10.19 -0.84
C THR A 205 11.38 -11.21 -1.88
N VAL A 206 10.15 -11.05 -2.37
CA VAL A 206 9.57 -11.93 -3.41
C VAL A 206 9.36 -11.19 -4.74
N ILE A 207 9.20 -9.87 -4.71
CA ILE A 207 9.10 -9.03 -5.91
C ILE A 207 9.84 -7.72 -5.65
N ALA A 208 10.63 -7.27 -6.62
CA ALA A 208 11.23 -5.95 -6.67
C ALA A 208 11.24 -5.45 -8.12
N ASN A 209 10.76 -4.21 -8.35
CA ASN A 209 10.78 -3.57 -9.66
C ASN A 209 11.34 -2.14 -9.57
#